data_37f9677666fe193a5611172f9c089a68
#
_entry.id   37f9677666fe193a5611172f9c089a68
#
_cell.length_a   1.000
_cell.length_b   1.000
_cell.length_c   1.000
_cell.angle_alpha   90.00
_cell.angle_beta   90.00
_cell.angle_gamma   90.00
#
_symmetry.space_group_name_H-M   'P 1'
#
loop_
_entity.id
_entity.type
_entity.pdbx_description
1 polymer ?
#
loop_
_entity_poly.entity_id
_entity_poly.type
_entity_poly.pdbx_seq_one_letter_code
_entity_poly.pdbx_strand_id
1 'polypeptide(L)'
;ARQFVRVDSLTLSPEQRLQLTLATEMQDQIDMVGRRMEMMASEALRLGTVTVSGEGYPTTTVSFGRTAGNTIASLSGGTLWSAAGTSFPLDNLQDWGTVGLQASGAFPVDVILGVDAWKAFRSHATVKDRLLGVKNSGLDLNQGAIAVEGGQYMGTIDNFNVFVYGGWYVDPATGTETALF
;
A
#
# COMPACT_ATOMS: atom_id res chain seq x y z
N ALA A 1 14.19 2.67 12.63
CA ALA A 1 15.25 3.24 13.46
C ALA A 1 16.58 2.85 12.82
N ARG A 2 17.26 3.80 12.16
CA ARG A 2 18.61 3.58 11.61
C ARG A 2 19.55 3.33 12.79
N GLN A 3 20.03 2.11 12.94
CA GLN A 3 21.15 1.82 13.80
C GLN A 3 22.42 2.37 13.13
N PHE A 4 22.80 3.58 13.50
CA PHE A 4 24.15 4.04 13.22
C PHE A 4 25.10 3.17 14.04
N VAL A 5 25.76 2.22 13.40
CA VAL A 5 26.93 1.58 13.98
C VAL A 5 27.97 2.68 14.12
N ARG A 6 28.15 3.20 15.32
CA ARG A 6 29.30 4.04 15.68
C ARG A 6 30.51 3.12 15.64
N VAL A 7 31.06 2.94 14.46
CA VAL A 7 32.40 2.37 14.32
C VAL A 7 33.35 3.47 14.82
N ASP A 8 34.04 3.18 15.91
CA ASP A 8 34.99 4.09 16.52
C ASP A 8 36.01 4.50 15.44
N SER A 9 35.90 5.72 14.95
CA SER A 9 36.64 6.21 13.78
C SER A 9 38.15 6.29 14.01
N LEU A 10 38.60 6.03 15.23
CA LEU A 10 40.00 6.07 15.62
C LEU A 10 40.78 4.79 15.33
N THR A 11 40.11 3.66 15.03
CA THR A 11 40.75 2.36 14.85
C THR A 11 40.85 1.90 13.39
N LEU A 12 40.18 2.57 12.47
CA LEU A 12 40.14 2.18 11.05
C LEU A 12 41.22 2.89 10.24
N SER A 13 41.88 2.13 9.34
CA SER A 13 42.76 2.73 8.34
C SER A 13 41.99 3.60 7.34
N PRO A 14 42.62 4.58 6.66
CA PRO A 14 41.95 5.37 5.63
C PRO A 14 41.29 4.53 4.54
N GLU A 15 41.89 3.42 4.14
CA GLU A 15 41.34 2.49 3.14
C GLU A 15 40.11 1.77 3.65
N GLN A 16 40.11 1.31 4.90
CA GLN A 16 38.94 0.68 5.52
C GLN A 16 37.77 1.66 5.65
N ARG A 17 38.03 2.94 5.96
CA ARG A 17 36.98 3.98 5.98
C ARG A 17 36.39 4.21 4.59
N LEU A 18 37.23 4.28 3.55
CA LEU A 18 36.78 4.43 2.19
C LEU A 18 35.89 3.25 1.75
N GLN A 19 36.31 2.01 2.05
CA GLN A 19 35.54 0.82 1.73
C GLN A 19 34.19 0.80 2.46
N LEU A 20 34.15 1.19 3.73
CA LEU A 20 32.91 1.27 4.52
C LEU A 20 31.97 2.33 3.95
N THR A 21 32.50 3.52 3.64
CA THR A 21 31.69 4.57 3.00
C THR A 21 31.13 4.12 1.66
N LEU A 22 31.94 3.51 0.83
CA LEU A 22 31.51 3.01 -0.47
C LEU A 22 30.42 1.92 -0.32
N ALA A 23 30.60 1.00 0.60
CA ALA A 23 29.60 -0.04 0.87
C ALA A 23 28.27 0.55 1.36
N THR A 24 28.32 1.58 2.23
CA THR A 24 27.12 2.27 2.70
C THR A 24 26.41 3.01 1.57
N GLU A 25 27.14 3.72 0.73
CA GLU A 25 26.58 4.43 -0.43
C GLU A 25 25.96 3.46 -1.44
N MET A 26 26.60 2.33 -1.70
CA MET A 26 26.03 1.28 -2.56
C MET A 26 24.73 0.70 -1.99
N GLN A 27 24.69 0.45 -0.68
CA GLN A 27 23.47 -0.04 -0.05
C GLN A 27 22.33 0.99 -0.11
N ASP A 28 22.63 2.26 0.15
CA ASP A 28 21.65 3.35 0.03
C ASP A 28 21.10 3.47 -1.40
N GLN A 29 21.95 3.27 -2.43
CA GLN A 29 21.50 3.26 -3.82
C GLN A 29 20.58 2.08 -4.13
N ILE A 30 20.89 0.88 -3.65
CA ILE A 30 20.04 -0.31 -3.79
C ILE A 30 18.67 -0.05 -3.14
N ASP A 31 18.67 0.49 -1.94
CA ASP A 31 17.45 0.83 -1.20
C ASP A 31 16.61 1.90 -1.92
N MET A 32 17.27 2.89 -2.55
CA MET A 32 16.57 3.89 -3.37
C MET A 32 15.90 3.28 -4.59
N VAL A 33 16.57 2.35 -5.28
CA VAL A 33 15.98 1.63 -6.42
C VAL A 33 14.79 0.80 -5.96
N GLY A 34 14.92 0.07 -4.85
CA GLY A 34 13.82 -0.71 -4.26
C GLY A 34 12.59 0.16 -3.98
N ARG A 35 12.77 1.29 -3.30
CA ARG A 35 11.69 2.25 -3.02
C ARG A 35 11.05 2.82 -4.30
N ARG A 36 11.86 3.08 -5.33
CA ARG A 36 11.33 3.54 -6.63
C ARG A 36 10.48 2.48 -7.30
N MET A 37 10.91 1.23 -7.27
CA MET A 37 10.14 0.11 -7.82
C MET A 37 8.81 -0.07 -7.08
N GLU A 38 8.80 0.05 -5.77
CA GLU A 38 7.61 -0.01 -4.92
C GLU A 38 6.62 1.12 -5.25
N MET A 39 7.12 2.34 -5.41
CA MET A 39 6.31 3.48 -5.83
C MET A 39 5.68 3.24 -7.21
N MET A 40 6.45 2.76 -8.18
CA MET A 40 5.95 2.45 -9.51
C MET A 40 4.91 1.32 -9.49
N ALA A 41 5.11 0.29 -8.67
CA ALA A 41 4.13 -0.79 -8.49
C ALA A 41 2.81 -0.27 -7.90
N SER A 42 2.88 0.58 -6.88
CA SER A 42 1.72 1.23 -6.29
C SER A 42 0.97 2.10 -7.31
N GLU A 43 1.70 2.89 -8.11
CA GLU A 43 1.13 3.72 -9.17
C GLU A 43 0.43 2.87 -10.24
N ALA A 44 1.06 1.76 -10.67
CA ALA A 44 0.47 0.80 -11.60
C ALA A 44 -0.83 0.20 -11.05
N LEU A 45 -0.86 -0.18 -9.78
CA LEU A 45 -2.05 -0.74 -9.13
C LEU A 45 -3.18 0.28 -8.98
N ARG A 46 -2.87 1.52 -8.63
CA ARG A 46 -3.86 2.57 -8.41
C ARG A 46 -4.39 3.16 -9.72
N LEU A 47 -3.49 3.52 -10.63
CA LEU A 47 -3.82 4.30 -11.83
C LEU A 47 -3.87 3.45 -13.11
N GLY A 48 -3.27 2.26 -13.11
CA GLY A 48 -3.09 1.46 -14.34
C GLY A 48 -2.08 2.04 -15.32
N THR A 49 -1.33 3.05 -14.88
CA THR A 49 -0.27 3.71 -15.65
C THR A 49 0.91 4.01 -14.73
N VAL A 50 2.12 4.05 -15.28
CA VAL A 50 3.31 4.48 -14.57
C VAL A 50 4.02 5.54 -15.39
N THR A 51 4.33 6.66 -14.78
CA THR A 51 5.11 7.72 -15.44
C THR A 51 6.54 7.72 -14.95
N VAL A 52 7.46 7.51 -15.87
CA VAL A 52 8.91 7.52 -15.62
C VAL A 52 9.49 8.82 -16.17
N SER A 53 10.19 9.54 -15.31
CA SER A 53 10.95 10.74 -15.68
C SER A 53 12.27 10.76 -14.93
N GLY A 54 13.29 11.38 -15.52
CA GLY A 54 14.61 11.51 -14.91
C GLY A 54 15.47 12.49 -15.69
N GLU A 55 16.57 12.91 -15.07
CA GLU A 55 17.54 13.79 -15.74
C GLU A 55 18.12 13.08 -16.97
N GLY A 56 18.06 13.74 -18.12
CA GLY A 56 18.53 13.17 -19.39
C GLY A 56 17.63 12.08 -19.98
N TYR A 57 16.49 11.77 -19.34
CA TYR A 57 15.52 10.78 -19.81
C TYR A 57 14.18 11.45 -20.15
N PRO A 58 13.61 11.26 -21.37
CA PRO A 58 12.33 11.84 -21.70
C PRO A 58 11.22 11.24 -20.83
N THR A 59 10.31 12.08 -20.38
CA THR A 59 9.13 11.62 -19.63
C THR A 59 8.33 10.64 -20.48
N THR A 60 8.20 9.43 -20.00
CA THR A 60 7.51 8.34 -20.69
C THR A 60 6.44 7.76 -19.77
N THR A 61 5.21 7.64 -20.27
CA THR A 61 4.10 7.01 -19.57
C THR A 61 3.83 5.62 -20.14
N VAL A 62 3.94 4.61 -19.32
CA VAL A 62 3.60 3.22 -19.64
C VAL A 62 2.15 2.97 -19.19
N SER A 63 1.27 2.58 -20.12
CA SER A 63 -0.11 2.21 -19.84
C SER A 63 -0.25 0.68 -19.84
N PHE A 64 -0.87 0.15 -18.79
CA PHE A 64 -1.17 -1.28 -18.66
C PHE A 64 -2.52 -1.67 -19.28
N GLY A 65 -3.17 -0.74 -20.01
CA GLY A 65 -4.42 -1.03 -20.72
C GLY A 65 -5.61 -1.31 -19.78
N ARG A 66 -5.60 -0.76 -18.56
CA ARG A 66 -6.72 -0.94 -17.63
C ARG A 66 -8.02 -0.40 -18.24
N THR A 67 -9.09 -1.18 -18.20
CA THR A 67 -10.43 -0.73 -18.58
C THR A 67 -10.88 0.43 -17.68
N ALA A 68 -11.41 1.50 -18.26
CA ALA A 68 -11.79 2.71 -17.53
C ALA A 68 -12.76 2.43 -16.36
N GLY A 69 -13.68 1.46 -16.52
CA GLY A 69 -14.61 1.03 -15.46
C GLY A 69 -13.94 0.42 -14.22
N ASN A 70 -12.70 -0.06 -14.35
CA ASN A 70 -11.95 -0.64 -13.22
C ASN A 70 -11.16 0.42 -12.42
N THR A 71 -11.27 1.69 -12.80
CA THR A 71 -10.75 2.80 -12.02
C THR A 71 -11.95 3.56 -11.44
N ILE A 72 -12.26 3.28 -10.19
CA ILE A 72 -13.43 3.84 -9.50
C ILE A 72 -13.08 5.21 -8.97
N ALA A 73 -14.01 6.15 -9.12
CA ALA A 73 -13.84 7.50 -8.58
C ALA A 73 -13.72 7.47 -7.04
N SER A 74 -12.89 8.35 -6.51
CA SER A 74 -12.73 8.48 -5.07
C SER A 74 -14.07 8.77 -4.38
N LEU A 75 -14.31 8.10 -3.27
CA LEU A 75 -15.47 8.37 -2.42
C LEU A 75 -15.40 9.82 -1.89
N SER A 76 -16.55 10.47 -1.73
CA SER A 76 -16.63 11.84 -1.26
C SER A 76 -17.88 12.10 -0.43
N GLY A 77 -17.84 13.10 0.45
CA GLY A 77 -18.99 13.49 1.27
C GLY A 77 -19.57 12.34 2.10
N GLY A 78 -20.86 12.12 1.98
CA GLY A 78 -21.59 11.08 2.71
C GLY A 78 -21.25 9.63 2.30
N THR A 79 -20.53 9.42 1.19
CA THR A 79 -20.10 8.08 0.76
C THR A 79 -18.76 7.66 1.38
N LEU A 80 -18.03 8.57 2.02
CA LEU A 80 -16.80 8.24 2.75
C LEU A 80 -17.08 7.21 3.84
N TRP A 81 -16.24 6.23 3.99
CA TRP A 81 -16.39 5.21 5.05
C TRP A 81 -16.33 5.77 6.48
N SER A 82 -15.85 6.98 6.65
CA SER A 82 -15.92 7.73 7.90
C SER A 82 -17.30 8.36 8.17
N ALA A 83 -18.18 8.44 7.15
CA ALA A 83 -19.53 9.00 7.29
C ALA A 83 -20.49 7.93 7.80
N ALA A 84 -20.66 7.84 9.11
CA ALA A 84 -21.55 6.86 9.74
C ALA A 84 -23.00 7.05 9.29
N GLY A 85 -23.65 5.96 8.91
CA GLY A 85 -25.09 5.91 8.57
C GLY A 85 -25.43 6.18 7.11
N THR A 86 -24.48 6.63 6.27
CA THR A 86 -24.70 6.88 4.85
C THR A 86 -23.71 6.14 3.95
N SER A 87 -22.68 5.53 4.52
CA SER A 87 -21.68 4.75 3.81
C SER A 87 -21.84 3.25 4.09
N PHE A 88 -21.49 2.42 3.11
CA PHE A 88 -21.63 0.97 3.17
C PHE A 88 -20.35 0.29 2.68
N PRO A 89 -19.31 0.19 3.53
CA PRO A 89 -17.99 -0.32 3.11
C PRO A 89 -18.01 -1.73 2.51
N LEU A 90 -18.79 -2.65 3.08
CA LEU A 90 -18.87 -4.03 2.61
C LEU A 90 -19.58 -4.12 1.25
N ASP A 91 -20.67 -3.38 1.07
CA ASP A 91 -21.39 -3.33 -0.20
C ASP A 91 -20.51 -2.72 -1.29
N ASN A 92 -19.75 -1.66 -0.97
CA ASN A 92 -18.79 -1.07 -1.91
C ASN A 92 -17.74 -2.10 -2.37
N LEU A 93 -17.18 -2.90 -1.45
CA LEU A 93 -16.21 -3.94 -1.83
C LEU A 93 -16.84 -4.99 -2.74
N GLN A 94 -18.07 -5.40 -2.47
CA GLN A 94 -18.78 -6.37 -3.31
C GLN A 94 -19.12 -5.80 -4.70
N ASP A 95 -19.60 -4.57 -4.76
CA ASP A 95 -19.90 -3.88 -6.01
C ASP A 95 -18.65 -3.74 -6.88
N TRP A 96 -17.53 -3.31 -6.28
CA TRP A 96 -16.25 -3.20 -6.98
C TRP A 96 -15.71 -4.56 -7.41
N GLY A 97 -15.87 -5.58 -6.57
CA GLY A 97 -15.57 -6.96 -6.93
C GLY A 97 -16.37 -7.45 -8.14
N THR A 98 -17.65 -7.09 -8.19
CA THR A 98 -18.54 -7.42 -9.32
C THR A 98 -18.11 -6.71 -10.61
N VAL A 99 -17.72 -5.43 -10.53
CA VAL A 99 -17.16 -4.70 -11.67
C VAL A 99 -15.89 -5.38 -12.19
N GLY A 100 -14.98 -5.78 -11.28
CA GLY A 100 -13.78 -6.52 -11.64
C GLY A 100 -14.09 -7.87 -12.32
N LEU A 101 -15.04 -8.61 -11.77
CA LEU A 101 -15.51 -9.88 -12.33
C LEU A 101 -16.08 -9.70 -13.75
N GLN A 102 -16.91 -8.69 -13.96
CA GLN A 102 -17.51 -8.41 -15.27
C GLN A 102 -16.46 -8.00 -16.32
N ALA A 103 -15.42 -7.29 -15.89
CA ALA A 103 -14.37 -6.81 -16.78
C ALA A 103 -13.33 -7.88 -17.13
N SER A 104 -12.98 -8.77 -16.20
CA SER A 104 -11.86 -9.72 -16.33
C SER A 104 -12.27 -11.19 -16.28
N GLY A 105 -13.51 -11.51 -15.90
CA GLY A 105 -13.95 -12.87 -15.63
C GLY A 105 -13.43 -13.48 -14.32
N ALA A 106 -12.64 -12.73 -13.53
CA ALA A 106 -12.11 -13.15 -12.24
C ALA A 106 -12.57 -12.20 -11.12
N PHE A 107 -13.05 -12.76 -10.00
CA PHE A 107 -13.43 -11.96 -8.85
C PHE A 107 -12.17 -11.61 -8.03
N PRO A 108 -11.89 -10.32 -7.78
CA PRO A 108 -10.77 -9.92 -6.96
C PRO A 108 -11.03 -10.29 -5.50
N VAL A 109 -10.07 -10.96 -4.87
CA VAL A 109 -10.19 -11.41 -3.47
C VAL A 109 -9.31 -10.62 -2.52
N ASP A 110 -8.26 -9.96 -3.02
CA ASP A 110 -7.32 -9.22 -2.21
C ASP A 110 -7.65 -7.72 -2.23
N VAL A 111 -7.72 -7.12 -1.05
CA VAL A 111 -8.00 -5.69 -0.84
C VAL A 111 -6.83 -5.07 -0.11
N ILE A 112 -6.21 -4.07 -0.72
CA ILE A 112 -5.14 -3.28 -0.12
C ILE A 112 -5.71 -1.93 0.30
N LEU A 113 -5.61 -1.61 1.59
CA LEU A 113 -6.10 -0.37 2.17
C LEU A 113 -4.92 0.46 2.72
N GLY A 114 -4.98 1.76 2.51
CA GLY A 114 -4.14 2.69 3.26
C GLY A 114 -4.54 2.73 4.75
N VAL A 115 -3.64 3.22 5.59
CA VAL A 115 -3.84 3.24 7.05
C VAL A 115 -5.12 3.96 7.47
N ASP A 116 -5.45 5.09 6.85
CA ASP A 116 -6.63 5.87 7.22
C ASP A 116 -7.93 5.24 6.68
N ALA A 117 -7.90 4.65 5.48
CA ALA A 117 -9.01 3.87 4.95
C ALA A 117 -9.31 2.66 5.85
N TRP A 118 -8.27 1.97 6.34
CA TRP A 118 -8.42 0.88 7.29
C TRP A 118 -9.02 1.34 8.63
N LYS A 119 -8.60 2.48 9.18
CA LYS A 119 -9.19 3.03 10.41
C LYS A 119 -10.68 3.30 10.24
N ALA A 120 -11.08 3.91 9.12
CA ALA A 120 -12.49 4.16 8.80
C ALA A 120 -13.26 2.84 8.63
N PHE A 121 -12.74 1.89 7.84
CA PHE A 121 -13.33 0.59 7.58
C PHE A 121 -13.59 -0.19 8.88
N ARG A 122 -12.57 -0.42 9.70
CA ARG A 122 -12.69 -1.21 10.94
C ARG A 122 -13.58 -0.55 12.01
N SER A 123 -13.74 0.78 11.97
CA SER A 123 -14.58 1.51 12.92
C SER A 123 -16.03 1.55 12.51
N HIS A 124 -16.36 1.21 11.26
CA HIS A 124 -17.72 1.23 10.73
C HIS A 124 -18.62 0.19 11.41
N ALA A 125 -19.87 0.56 11.70
CA ALA A 125 -20.79 -0.29 12.45
C ALA A 125 -21.07 -1.63 11.75
N THR A 126 -21.35 -1.59 10.45
CA THR A 126 -21.65 -2.81 9.65
C THR A 126 -20.47 -3.78 9.62
N VAL A 127 -19.25 -3.27 9.56
CA VAL A 127 -18.04 -4.10 9.60
C VAL A 127 -17.86 -4.74 10.97
N LYS A 128 -18.08 -3.96 12.06
CA LYS A 128 -18.03 -4.48 13.44
C LYS A 128 -19.08 -5.55 13.66
N ASP A 129 -20.31 -5.32 13.24
CA ASP A 129 -21.41 -6.28 13.39
C ASP A 129 -21.11 -7.58 12.63
N ARG A 130 -20.53 -7.48 11.43
CA ARG A 130 -20.13 -8.65 10.64
C ARG A 130 -19.04 -9.44 11.35
N LEU A 131 -18.02 -8.76 11.87
CA LEU A 131 -16.92 -9.37 12.62
C LEU A 131 -17.41 -10.04 13.93
N LEU A 132 -18.36 -9.43 14.63
CA LEU A 132 -18.96 -10.01 15.83
C LEU A 132 -19.81 -11.24 15.51
N GLY A 133 -20.55 -11.21 14.40
CA GLY A 133 -21.32 -12.36 13.91
C GLY A 133 -20.41 -13.57 13.60
N VAL A 134 -19.26 -13.34 13.00
CA VAL A 134 -18.25 -14.38 12.73
C VAL A 134 -17.66 -14.95 14.02
N LYS A 135 -17.38 -14.13 15.03
CA LYS A 135 -16.89 -14.60 16.34
C LYS A 135 -17.88 -15.53 17.04
N ASN A 136 -19.16 -15.25 16.93
CA ASN A 136 -20.22 -16.09 17.52
C ASN A 136 -20.42 -17.43 16.78
N SER A 137 -19.95 -17.55 15.54
CA SER A 137 -20.02 -18.79 14.75
C SER A 137 -18.78 -19.69 14.89
N GLY A 138 -17.85 -19.38 15.80
CA GLY A 138 -16.65 -20.19 16.03
C GLY A 138 -15.59 -20.10 14.94
N LEU A 139 -15.74 -19.19 14.01
CA LEU A 139 -14.71 -18.87 13.02
C LEU A 139 -13.71 -17.90 13.66
N ASP A 140 -12.58 -18.42 14.08
CA ASP A 140 -11.45 -17.60 14.50
C ASP A 140 -10.98 -16.77 13.31
N LEU A 141 -11.19 -15.46 13.40
CA LEU A 141 -10.37 -14.52 12.63
C LEU A 141 -8.94 -14.68 13.13
N ASN A 142 -8.17 -15.43 12.39
CA ASN A 142 -6.77 -15.61 12.66
C ASN A 142 -6.08 -14.25 12.45
N GLN A 143 -6.01 -13.48 13.53
CA GLN A 143 -5.32 -12.19 13.59
C GLN A 143 -3.79 -12.46 13.66
N GLY A 144 -3.31 -13.31 12.80
CA GLY A 144 -1.90 -13.45 12.54
C GLY A 144 -1.46 -12.29 11.65
N ALA A 145 -1.10 -11.17 12.26
CA ALA A 145 -0.45 -10.08 11.55
C ALA A 145 0.89 -10.60 10.99
N ILE A 146 0.88 -11.09 9.76
CA ILE A 146 2.11 -11.36 9.02
C ILE A 146 2.57 -9.99 8.51
N ALA A 147 3.56 -9.41 9.19
CA ALA A 147 4.22 -8.22 8.71
C ALA A 147 5.05 -8.58 7.47
N VAL A 148 4.60 -8.11 6.32
CA VAL A 148 5.41 -8.04 5.10
C VAL A 148 5.97 -6.62 5.05
N GLU A 149 7.15 -6.41 4.49
CA GLU A 149 7.77 -5.08 4.40
C GLU A 149 6.75 -4.02 3.94
N GLY A 150 6.43 -3.06 4.83
CA GLY A 150 5.45 -1.99 4.59
C GLY A 150 3.96 -2.39 4.64
N GLY A 151 3.63 -3.67 4.58
CA GLY A 151 2.26 -4.18 4.58
C GLY A 151 1.95 -5.12 5.74
N GLN A 152 0.69 -5.18 6.13
CA GLN A 152 0.21 -6.07 7.19
C GLN A 152 -1.09 -6.75 6.75
N TYR A 153 -1.13 -8.08 6.84
CA TYR A 153 -2.37 -8.83 6.65
C TYR A 153 -3.25 -8.69 7.89
N MET A 154 -4.49 -8.22 7.71
CA MET A 154 -5.42 -7.95 8.81
C MET A 154 -6.45 -9.06 9.03
N GLY A 155 -6.60 -9.95 8.06
CA GLY A 155 -7.57 -11.04 8.11
C GLY A 155 -8.46 -11.07 6.89
N THR A 156 -9.47 -11.97 6.93
CA THR A 156 -10.45 -12.12 5.85
C THR A 156 -11.81 -11.65 6.35
N ILE A 157 -12.53 -10.89 5.54
CA ILE A 157 -13.91 -10.52 5.77
C ILE A 157 -14.73 -10.89 4.54
N ASP A 158 -15.82 -11.63 4.74
CA ASP A 158 -16.56 -12.29 3.67
C ASP A 158 -15.60 -13.11 2.77
N ASN A 159 -15.41 -12.73 1.52
CA ASN A 159 -14.49 -13.38 0.58
C ASN A 159 -13.22 -12.56 0.31
N PHE A 160 -12.98 -11.49 1.07
CA PHE A 160 -11.88 -10.57 0.85
C PHE A 160 -10.77 -10.74 1.88
N ASN A 161 -9.54 -10.92 1.41
CA ASN A 161 -8.33 -10.83 2.21
C ASN A 161 -7.95 -9.34 2.34
N VAL A 162 -7.89 -8.85 3.56
CA VAL A 162 -7.59 -7.43 3.81
C VAL A 162 -6.14 -7.25 4.19
N PHE A 163 -5.45 -6.46 3.42
CA PHE A 163 -4.07 -6.01 3.67
C PHE A 163 -4.08 -4.52 3.97
N VAL A 164 -3.29 -4.10 4.93
CA VAL A 164 -3.05 -2.68 5.21
C VAL A 164 -1.63 -2.33 4.84
N TYR A 165 -1.48 -1.30 4.07
CA TYR A 165 -0.19 -0.83 3.63
C TYR A 165 0.09 0.57 4.15
N GLY A 166 1.20 0.74 4.85
CA GLY A 166 1.61 2.00 5.48
C GLY A 166 2.86 2.62 4.86
N GLY A 167 3.27 2.17 3.67
CA GLY A 167 4.43 2.73 2.97
C GLY A 167 4.19 4.18 2.55
N TRP A 168 5.23 4.98 2.62
CA TRP A 168 5.26 6.37 2.20
C TRP A 168 6.57 6.69 1.48
N TYR A 169 6.55 7.72 0.66
CA TYR A 169 7.74 8.23 -0.02
C TYR A 169 7.77 9.76 0.04
N VAL A 170 8.95 10.31 -0.16
CA VAL A 170 9.11 11.76 -0.32
C VAL A 170 9.01 12.07 -1.81
N ASP A 171 8.00 12.85 -2.19
CA ASP A 171 7.85 13.30 -3.57
C ASP A 171 9.01 14.24 -3.94
N PRO A 172 9.84 13.89 -4.92
CA PRO A 172 11.01 14.70 -5.28
C PRO A 172 10.64 16.08 -5.86
N ALA A 173 9.41 16.25 -6.36
CA ALA A 173 8.96 17.52 -6.92
C ALA A 173 8.50 18.51 -5.84
N THR A 174 7.90 18.01 -4.76
CA THR A 174 7.33 18.84 -3.70
C THR A 174 8.09 18.76 -2.38
N GLY A 175 8.94 17.75 -2.21
CA GLY A 175 9.64 17.45 -0.94
C GLY A 175 8.70 16.99 0.19
N THR A 176 7.45 16.68 -0.11
CA THR A 176 6.45 16.26 0.89
C THR A 176 6.36 14.76 1.00
N GLU A 177 6.06 14.29 2.20
CA GLU A 177 5.76 12.87 2.45
C GLU A 177 4.39 12.54 1.88
N THR A 178 4.32 11.53 1.03
CA THR A 178 3.10 11.08 0.37
C THR A 178 2.92 9.58 0.61
N ALA A 179 1.71 9.18 1.01
CA ALA A 179 1.36 7.77 1.17
C ALA A 179 1.26 7.08 -0.21
N LEU A 180 1.68 5.81 -0.27
CA LEU A 180 1.62 5.01 -1.48
C LEU A 180 0.20 4.50 -1.79
N PHE A 181 -0.64 4.29 -0.76
CA PHE A 181 -2.05 3.87 -0.84
C PHE A 181 -2.95 4.67 0.07
#